data_40102fd1c28af7754bec91d246133497
#
_entry.id   40102fd1c28af7754bec91d246133497
#
_cell.length_a   1.000
_cell.length_b   1.000
_cell.length_c   1.000
_cell.angle_alpha   90.00
_cell.angle_beta   90.00
_cell.angle_gamma   90.00
#
_symmetry.space_group_name_H-M   'P 1'
#
loop_
_entity.id
_entity.type
_entity.pdbx_description
1 polymer ?
#
loop_
_entity_poly.entity_id
_entity_poly.type
_entity_poly.pdbx_seq_one_letter_code
_entity_poly.pdbx_strand_id
1 'polypeptide(L)'
;MKSNIAARRGLILLLFLALLGVMSLPSSAFFWNKKGEGAKIINFSKNGLLGEVITFTAEDFALSGGTGETLAAITVTALPDPGTGELTVGGQPVTQGTVIQSSALAGLRFQIAPSPTQDRTAFSFLPVFTSGAQGAAAEVTLYLLNQENHPPIARNMELSTYKNVSITGYFDAVDAEGDVLTFQLTSTPARGAVTLAEDGSSQFVYTPYENKTGRDTFTYVAADTAGNTSPEATITVQITKPDTQVTYADLEGSPAHKAAIRLAEEGLYVGRQVDGQYLFEEDRPVSRDEFLALAVAAAELSPLEDVTITGFFDDQAIPTWAKGSVAAALKAGAIRGCPDESGAPVFQPERTVTLGEATVMLNNLLSISDVPAQVFAPDSGSAHWAGQAAANLAASGVIRTASTVPSALAQSMTLGDAAQLLDGALDLMAARQEKGLF
;
A
#
# COMPACT_ATOMS: atom_id res chain seq x y z
N MET A 1 -43.15 33.42 -35.41
CA MET A 1 -41.80 33.94 -35.64
C MET A 1 -40.84 33.12 -34.79
N LYS A 2 -40.24 32.11 -35.42
CA LYS A 2 -39.15 31.28 -34.84
C LYS A 2 -37.85 31.79 -35.46
N SER A 3 -36.86 32.21 -34.67
CA SER A 3 -35.48 32.13 -35.08
C SER A 3 -34.51 32.59 -33.96
N ASN A 4 -33.44 31.81 -33.80
CA ASN A 4 -32.12 32.15 -33.26
C ASN A 4 -31.91 32.23 -31.74
N ILE A 5 -31.84 31.03 -31.14
CA ILE A 5 -31.08 30.79 -29.91
C ILE A 5 -30.19 29.53 -30.13
N ALA A 6 -29.33 29.55 -31.15
CA ALA A 6 -28.40 28.45 -31.42
C ALA A 6 -26.95 28.89 -31.69
N ALA A 7 -26.61 30.17 -31.50
CA ALA A 7 -25.32 30.73 -31.88
C ALA A 7 -24.48 31.33 -30.74
N ARG A 8 -24.79 31.05 -29.46
CA ARG A 8 -24.01 31.58 -28.31
C ARG A 8 -23.48 30.53 -27.34
N ARG A 9 -23.55 29.24 -27.68
CA ARG A 9 -22.95 28.14 -26.84
C ARG A 9 -21.69 27.55 -27.41
N GLY A 10 -21.14 28.07 -28.51
CA GLY A 10 -19.94 27.54 -29.20
C GLY A 10 -18.63 28.27 -28.89
N LEU A 11 -18.61 29.34 -28.07
CA LEU A 11 -17.40 30.18 -27.92
C LEU A 11 -16.89 30.29 -26.48
N ILE A 12 -17.41 29.49 -25.54
CA ILE A 12 -16.92 29.45 -24.16
C ILE A 12 -16.19 28.12 -23.84
N LEU A 13 -16.17 27.16 -24.78
CA LEU A 13 -15.49 25.86 -24.58
C LEU A 13 -14.08 25.81 -25.17
N LEU A 14 -13.55 26.90 -25.72
CA LEU A 14 -12.20 26.95 -26.31
C LEU A 14 -11.21 27.86 -25.57
N LEU A 15 -11.58 28.41 -24.41
CA LEU A 15 -10.71 29.26 -23.58
C LEU A 15 -10.38 28.68 -22.21
N PHE A 16 -10.80 27.43 -21.93
CA PHE A 16 -10.44 26.71 -20.70
C PHE A 16 -9.45 25.54 -20.91
N LEU A 17 -8.92 25.38 -22.14
CA LEU A 17 -7.94 24.34 -22.50
C LEU A 17 -6.51 24.88 -22.65
N ALA A 18 -6.23 26.10 -22.23
CA ALA A 18 -4.90 26.72 -22.39
C ALA A 18 -4.25 27.16 -21.08
N LEU A 19 -4.75 26.71 -19.91
CA LEU A 19 -4.13 27.03 -18.60
C LEU A 19 -4.11 25.84 -17.63
N LEU A 20 -4.01 24.64 -18.13
CA LEU A 20 -3.58 23.46 -17.42
C LEU A 20 -2.36 22.90 -18.17
N GLY A 21 -1.29 23.70 -18.20
CA GLY A 21 0.08 23.23 -18.26
C GLY A 21 0.39 22.56 -16.95
N VAL A 22 -0.35 21.50 -16.67
CA VAL A 22 -0.18 20.62 -15.57
C VAL A 22 1.08 19.83 -15.85
N MET A 23 1.98 19.83 -14.89
CA MET A 23 2.91 18.75 -14.65
C MET A 23 2.20 17.41 -14.83
N SER A 24 2.15 16.89 -16.02
CA SER A 24 2.01 15.48 -16.24
C SER A 24 3.34 14.88 -15.77
N LEU A 25 3.37 14.41 -14.53
CA LEU A 25 4.24 13.30 -14.21
C LEU A 25 4.05 12.31 -15.37
N PRO A 26 5.11 11.82 -16.03
CA PRO A 26 4.93 10.78 -17.00
C PRO A 26 4.30 9.62 -16.22
N SER A 27 3.01 9.39 -16.44
CA SER A 27 2.44 8.10 -16.16
C SER A 27 3.27 7.16 -17.01
N SER A 28 4.26 6.51 -16.40
CA SER A 28 4.90 5.35 -16.99
C SER A 28 3.77 4.35 -17.22
N ALA A 29 3.19 4.40 -18.42
CA ALA A 29 2.20 3.46 -18.87
C ALA A 29 2.86 2.09 -18.82
N PHE A 30 2.58 1.34 -17.75
CA PHE A 30 3.02 -0.01 -17.57
C PHE A 30 2.42 -0.86 -18.66
N PHE A 31 3.22 -1.18 -19.64
CA PHE A 31 2.89 -2.21 -20.60
C PHE A 31 3.11 -3.56 -19.93
N TRP A 32 2.02 -4.20 -19.56
CA TRP A 32 1.99 -5.59 -19.17
C TRP A 32 2.62 -6.43 -20.27
N ASN A 33 3.65 -7.18 -19.94
CA ASN A 33 4.31 -8.09 -20.87
C ASN A 33 3.30 -9.18 -21.28
N LYS A 34 2.48 -8.91 -22.29
CA LYS A 34 1.72 -9.96 -22.97
C LYS A 34 2.75 -10.87 -23.63
N LYS A 35 2.64 -12.17 -23.42
CA LYS A 35 3.41 -13.19 -24.13
C LYS A 35 3.45 -12.84 -25.61
N GLY A 36 4.59 -12.29 -26.11
CA GLY A 36 4.75 -11.84 -27.49
C GLY A 36 5.27 -10.41 -27.69
N GLU A 37 5.50 -9.61 -26.63
CA GLU A 37 6.19 -8.32 -26.78
C GLU A 37 7.69 -8.55 -27.04
N GLY A 38 8.22 -7.82 -28.03
CA GLY A 38 9.65 -7.84 -28.37
C GLY A 38 10.53 -7.28 -27.25
N ALA A 39 11.84 -7.52 -27.34
CA ALA A 39 12.81 -6.95 -26.41
C ALA A 39 12.70 -5.42 -26.38
N LYS A 40 12.74 -4.84 -25.17
CA LYS A 40 12.70 -3.39 -24.98
C LYS A 40 13.65 -2.98 -23.86
N ILE A 41 14.08 -1.71 -23.87
CA ILE A 41 14.72 -1.08 -22.73
C ILE A 41 13.64 -0.25 -22.02
N ILE A 42 13.55 -0.40 -20.71
CA ILE A 42 12.63 0.38 -19.89
C ILE A 42 13.27 1.74 -19.63
N ASN A 43 12.47 2.81 -19.55
CA ASN A 43 12.93 4.11 -19.09
C ASN A 43 13.59 3.98 -17.72
N PHE A 44 14.69 4.66 -17.52
CA PHE A 44 15.41 4.65 -16.25
C PHE A 44 15.93 6.04 -15.91
N SER A 45 16.41 6.21 -14.69
CA SER A 45 16.98 7.46 -14.22
C SER A 45 18.36 7.26 -13.62
N LYS A 46 19.13 8.33 -13.61
CA LYS A 46 20.41 8.43 -12.90
C LYS A 46 20.49 9.80 -12.25
N ASN A 47 21.35 9.92 -11.24
CA ASN A 47 21.60 11.18 -10.59
C ASN A 47 23.11 11.42 -10.42
N GLY A 48 23.46 12.65 -10.07
CA GLY A 48 24.80 13.04 -9.72
C GLY A 48 24.82 14.38 -9.00
N LEU A 49 25.81 14.57 -8.16
CA LEU A 49 26.01 15.83 -7.44
C LEU A 49 26.51 16.93 -8.39
N LEU A 50 26.13 18.18 -8.10
CA LEU A 50 26.62 19.33 -8.82
C LEU A 50 28.16 19.35 -8.84
N GLY A 51 28.73 19.51 -10.03
CA GLY A 51 30.19 19.47 -10.24
C GLY A 51 30.74 18.07 -10.54
N GLU A 52 29.93 17.03 -10.44
CA GLU A 52 30.31 15.66 -10.79
C GLU A 52 29.88 15.26 -12.20
N VAL A 53 30.27 14.06 -12.60
CA VAL A 53 29.95 13.46 -13.90
C VAL A 53 29.05 12.23 -13.67
N ILE A 54 27.86 12.24 -14.25
CA ILE A 54 27.03 11.04 -14.29
C ILE A 54 27.63 10.05 -15.29
N THR A 55 27.90 8.84 -14.84
CA THR A 55 28.50 7.78 -15.64
C THR A 55 27.48 6.69 -15.94
N PHE A 56 27.66 6.02 -17.08
CA PHE A 56 26.80 4.92 -17.51
C PHE A 56 27.60 3.63 -17.62
N THR A 57 26.88 2.52 -17.46
CA THR A 57 27.36 1.15 -17.64
C THR A 57 26.53 0.46 -18.72
N ALA A 58 27.00 -0.65 -19.23
CA ALA A 58 26.19 -1.44 -20.17
C ALA A 58 24.94 -2.05 -19.50
N GLU A 59 24.99 -2.26 -18.19
CA GLU A 59 23.89 -2.80 -17.39
C GLU A 59 22.72 -1.83 -17.25
N ASP A 60 22.97 -0.52 -17.27
CA ASP A 60 21.92 0.50 -17.27
C ASP A 60 20.97 0.36 -18.49
N PHE A 61 21.47 -0.23 -19.58
CA PHE A 61 20.73 -0.45 -20.81
C PHE A 61 20.27 -1.91 -20.97
N ALA A 62 20.05 -2.61 -19.86
CA ALA A 62 19.60 -4.00 -19.87
C ALA A 62 18.22 -4.14 -20.54
N LEU A 63 18.05 -5.23 -21.30
CA LEU A 63 16.79 -5.54 -21.97
C LEU A 63 15.79 -6.15 -20.98
N SER A 64 14.55 -5.68 -21.08
CA SER A 64 13.40 -6.27 -20.40
C SER A 64 12.54 -7.00 -21.43
N GLY A 65 12.16 -8.24 -21.14
CA GLY A 65 11.39 -9.08 -22.05
C GLY A 65 12.21 -9.55 -23.26
N GLY A 66 11.55 -10.25 -24.16
CA GLY A 66 12.17 -10.75 -25.40
C GLY A 66 12.96 -12.05 -25.20
N THR A 67 13.04 -12.81 -26.25
CA THR A 67 13.73 -14.11 -26.27
C THR A 67 14.92 -14.04 -27.19
N GLY A 68 16.12 -14.00 -26.60
CA GLY A 68 17.38 -14.17 -27.35
C GLY A 68 17.90 -12.95 -28.09
N GLU A 69 17.28 -11.78 -27.96
CA GLU A 69 17.81 -10.52 -28.50
C GLU A 69 18.89 -9.96 -27.56
N THR A 70 19.91 -9.33 -28.17
CA THR A 70 20.91 -8.57 -27.43
C THR A 70 21.02 -7.18 -28.02
N LEU A 71 21.40 -6.20 -27.18
CA LEU A 71 21.59 -4.81 -27.60
C LEU A 71 22.87 -4.69 -28.42
N ALA A 72 22.76 -4.24 -29.65
CA ALA A 72 23.90 -3.93 -30.52
C ALA A 72 24.34 -2.48 -30.36
N ALA A 73 23.39 -1.54 -30.35
CA ALA A 73 23.66 -0.10 -30.25
C ALA A 73 22.41 0.64 -29.72
N ILE A 74 22.59 1.91 -29.36
CA ILE A 74 21.50 2.87 -29.20
C ILE A 74 21.69 4.02 -30.18
N THR A 75 20.58 4.58 -30.69
CA THR A 75 20.59 5.80 -31.50
C THR A 75 19.96 6.93 -30.69
N VAL A 76 20.72 7.97 -30.37
CA VAL A 76 20.22 9.11 -29.57
C VAL A 76 19.22 9.92 -30.39
N THR A 77 17.99 10.09 -29.92
CA THR A 77 16.91 10.80 -30.59
C THR A 77 16.61 12.17 -30.03
N ALA A 78 16.86 12.39 -28.73
CA ALA A 78 16.78 13.69 -28.08
C ALA A 78 17.97 13.86 -27.13
N LEU A 79 18.45 15.09 -26.99
CA LEU A 79 19.56 15.46 -26.10
C LEU A 79 19.03 16.08 -24.83
N PRO A 80 19.84 16.06 -23.74
CA PRO A 80 19.57 16.84 -22.54
C PRO A 80 19.50 18.34 -22.86
N ASP A 81 18.83 19.13 -22.00
CA ASP A 81 18.86 20.58 -22.09
C ASP A 81 20.32 21.09 -21.95
N PRO A 82 20.85 21.86 -22.92
CA PRO A 82 22.23 22.31 -22.89
C PRO A 82 22.55 23.23 -21.68
N GLY A 83 21.52 23.84 -21.06
CA GLY A 83 21.68 24.61 -19.81
C GLY A 83 21.92 23.74 -18.59
N THR A 84 21.74 22.43 -18.70
CA THR A 84 21.93 21.48 -17.57
C THR A 84 23.26 20.73 -17.64
N GLY A 85 23.85 20.60 -18.82
CA GLY A 85 25.10 19.89 -19.00
C GLY A 85 25.30 19.37 -20.43
N GLU A 86 26.32 18.54 -20.62
CA GLU A 86 26.70 17.99 -21.91
C GLU A 86 26.84 16.46 -21.86
N LEU A 87 26.19 15.79 -22.83
CA LEU A 87 26.32 14.34 -23.02
C LEU A 87 27.50 14.04 -23.95
N THR A 88 28.42 13.18 -23.51
CA THR A 88 29.63 12.80 -24.27
C THR A 88 29.82 11.28 -24.29
N VAL A 89 30.46 10.76 -25.34
CA VAL A 89 30.91 9.36 -25.41
C VAL A 89 32.37 9.31 -25.85
N GLY A 90 33.22 8.64 -25.08
CA GLY A 90 34.65 8.64 -25.35
C GLY A 90 35.29 10.05 -25.37
N GLY A 91 34.72 11.01 -24.66
CA GLY A 91 35.17 12.40 -24.62
C GLY A 91 34.73 13.27 -25.80
N GLN A 92 33.90 12.74 -26.71
CA GLN A 92 33.33 13.51 -27.85
C GLN A 92 31.85 13.83 -27.57
N PRO A 93 31.39 15.06 -27.86
CA PRO A 93 29.99 15.43 -27.69
C PRO A 93 29.06 14.52 -28.51
N VAL A 94 27.96 14.13 -27.89
CA VAL A 94 26.88 13.37 -28.52
C VAL A 94 25.94 14.36 -29.23
N THR A 95 25.56 14.06 -30.45
CA THR A 95 24.56 14.81 -31.20
C THR A 95 23.33 13.95 -31.50
N GLN A 96 22.20 14.60 -31.80
CA GLN A 96 21.03 13.87 -32.24
C GLN A 96 21.35 12.99 -33.47
N GLY A 97 20.94 11.73 -33.45
CA GLY A 97 21.26 10.75 -34.47
C GLY A 97 22.58 9.99 -34.23
N THR A 98 23.35 10.33 -33.23
CA THR A 98 24.57 9.58 -32.84
C THR A 98 24.21 8.13 -32.54
N VAL A 99 24.92 7.19 -33.17
CA VAL A 99 24.81 5.75 -32.89
C VAL A 99 25.94 5.35 -31.93
N ILE A 100 25.60 4.88 -30.78
CA ILE A 100 26.54 4.42 -29.73
C ILE A 100 26.48 2.90 -29.64
N GLN A 101 27.57 2.22 -29.97
CA GLN A 101 27.66 0.76 -29.91
C GLN A 101 27.54 0.29 -28.43
N SER A 102 26.95 -0.86 -28.19
CA SER A 102 26.80 -1.40 -26.83
C SER A 102 28.13 -1.50 -26.09
N SER A 103 29.22 -1.84 -26.77
CA SER A 103 30.58 -1.86 -26.21
C SER A 103 31.12 -0.47 -25.80
N ALA A 104 30.55 0.61 -26.32
CA ALA A 104 30.94 1.98 -26.02
C ALA A 104 30.06 2.65 -24.94
N LEU A 105 28.98 2.02 -24.53
CA LEU A 105 28.05 2.56 -23.52
C LEU A 105 28.75 2.85 -22.18
N ALA A 106 29.70 2.03 -21.78
CA ALA A 106 30.52 2.29 -20.59
C ALA A 106 31.38 3.58 -20.70
N GLY A 107 31.52 4.17 -21.87
CA GLY A 107 32.17 5.46 -22.13
C GLY A 107 31.22 6.66 -22.19
N LEU A 108 29.90 6.43 -22.10
CA LEU A 108 28.89 7.50 -22.05
C LEU A 108 28.99 8.24 -20.72
N ARG A 109 28.94 9.57 -20.78
CA ARG A 109 29.09 10.47 -19.62
C ARG A 109 28.16 11.67 -19.80
N PHE A 110 27.60 12.14 -18.71
CA PHE A 110 26.93 13.44 -18.69
C PHE A 110 27.68 14.35 -17.73
N GLN A 111 28.31 15.38 -18.29
CA GLN A 111 29.00 16.41 -17.50
C GLN A 111 27.98 17.45 -17.07
N ILE A 112 27.70 17.53 -15.78
CA ILE A 112 26.78 18.51 -15.21
C ILE A 112 27.36 19.92 -15.37
N ALA A 113 26.53 20.88 -15.79
CA ALA A 113 26.94 22.28 -15.86
C ALA A 113 27.27 22.83 -14.48
N PRO A 114 28.20 23.76 -14.31
CA PRO A 114 28.56 24.34 -13.02
C PRO A 114 27.38 25.03 -12.30
N SER A 115 26.40 25.52 -13.07
CA SER A 115 25.18 26.14 -12.58
C SER A 115 24.04 25.72 -13.50
N PRO A 116 23.47 24.53 -13.32
CA PRO A 116 22.43 24.03 -14.18
C PRO A 116 21.17 24.89 -14.04
N THR A 117 20.46 25.06 -15.16
CA THR A 117 19.24 25.87 -15.23
C THR A 117 18.01 25.16 -14.64
N GLN A 118 18.11 23.85 -14.44
CA GLN A 118 17.08 22.97 -13.89
C GLN A 118 17.73 21.90 -13.03
N ASP A 119 16.95 21.30 -12.13
CA ASP A 119 17.37 20.21 -11.24
C ASP A 119 17.31 18.83 -11.90
N ARG A 120 16.76 18.74 -13.10
CA ARG A 120 16.69 17.51 -13.91
C ARG A 120 16.71 17.82 -15.41
N THR A 121 17.13 16.83 -16.19
CA THR A 121 17.08 16.84 -17.66
C THR A 121 16.87 15.41 -18.15
N ALA A 122 16.74 15.21 -19.45
CA ALA A 122 16.58 13.87 -20.01
C ALA A 122 17.20 13.77 -21.43
N PHE A 123 17.56 12.56 -21.83
CA PHE A 123 17.80 12.23 -23.22
C PHE A 123 17.04 10.98 -23.63
N SER A 124 16.68 10.89 -24.92
CA SER A 124 15.96 9.73 -25.43
C SER A 124 16.76 9.02 -26.51
N PHE A 125 16.51 7.73 -26.66
CA PHE A 125 17.18 6.90 -27.64
C PHE A 125 16.29 5.77 -28.18
N LEU A 126 16.67 5.23 -29.35
CA LEU A 126 16.10 4.00 -29.91
C LEU A 126 17.12 2.87 -29.75
N PRO A 127 16.79 1.75 -29.10
CA PRO A 127 17.65 0.57 -29.09
C PRO A 127 17.67 -0.09 -30.46
N VAL A 128 18.86 -0.56 -30.86
CA VAL A 128 19.09 -1.36 -32.07
C VAL A 128 19.59 -2.74 -31.62
N PHE A 129 18.91 -3.78 -32.02
CA PHE A 129 19.24 -5.15 -31.63
C PHE A 129 20.21 -5.81 -32.61
N THR A 130 20.82 -6.92 -32.20
CA THR A 130 21.74 -7.69 -33.04
C THR A 130 21.07 -8.30 -34.26
N SER A 131 19.78 -8.49 -34.24
CA SER A 131 18.96 -8.84 -35.41
C SER A 131 18.87 -7.72 -36.47
N GLY A 132 19.27 -6.49 -36.15
CA GLY A 132 19.06 -5.28 -36.94
C GLY A 132 17.69 -4.62 -36.68
N ALA A 133 16.82 -5.19 -35.87
CA ALA A 133 15.54 -4.58 -35.52
C ALA A 133 15.76 -3.40 -34.56
N GLN A 134 14.86 -2.42 -34.62
CA GLN A 134 14.80 -1.29 -33.67
C GLN A 134 13.68 -1.55 -32.64
N GLY A 135 13.97 -1.26 -31.40
CA GLY A 135 12.96 -1.30 -30.32
C GLY A 135 12.18 0.02 -30.17
N ALA A 136 11.27 0.04 -29.20
CA ALA A 136 10.57 1.25 -28.81
C ALA A 136 11.57 2.28 -28.23
N ALA A 137 11.26 3.57 -28.39
CA ALA A 137 12.04 4.65 -27.78
C ALA A 137 12.05 4.50 -26.27
N ALA A 138 13.21 4.74 -25.66
CA ALA A 138 13.40 4.79 -24.23
C ALA A 138 14.01 6.13 -23.82
N GLU A 139 13.76 6.54 -22.59
CA GLU A 139 14.24 7.79 -22.02
C GLU A 139 15.08 7.55 -20.78
N VAL A 140 16.12 8.36 -20.62
CA VAL A 140 16.93 8.43 -19.41
C VAL A 140 16.73 9.80 -18.78
N THR A 141 16.17 9.82 -17.59
CA THR A 141 16.08 11.05 -16.78
C THR A 141 17.33 11.20 -15.94
N LEU A 142 17.89 12.42 -15.89
CA LEU A 142 19.08 12.77 -15.13
C LEU A 142 18.70 13.78 -14.05
N TYR A 143 18.88 13.43 -12.77
CA TYR A 143 18.65 14.30 -11.63
C TYR A 143 19.98 14.92 -11.17
N LEU A 144 19.97 16.23 -10.95
CA LEU A 144 21.14 17.05 -10.63
C LEU A 144 21.02 17.50 -9.17
N LEU A 145 21.74 16.83 -8.27
CA LEU A 145 21.53 16.92 -6.82
C LEU A 145 22.48 17.93 -6.16
N ASN A 146 21.98 18.63 -5.15
CA ASN A 146 22.76 19.53 -4.29
C ASN A 146 23.41 18.83 -3.09
N GLN A 147 22.94 17.63 -2.76
CA GLN A 147 23.44 16.81 -1.63
C GLN A 147 23.31 15.33 -1.97
N GLU A 148 24.05 14.49 -1.26
CA GLU A 148 23.92 13.04 -1.39
C GLU A 148 22.49 12.59 -1.11
N ASN A 149 22.09 11.56 -1.83
CA ASN A 149 20.80 10.91 -1.67
C ASN A 149 20.99 9.39 -1.85
N HIS A 150 20.44 8.61 -0.93
CA HIS A 150 20.59 7.17 -0.90
C HIS A 150 19.39 6.48 -1.54
N PRO A 151 19.59 5.30 -2.18
CA PRO A 151 18.48 4.51 -2.67
C PRO A 151 17.56 4.06 -1.52
N PRO A 152 16.24 4.00 -1.76
CA PRO A 152 15.32 3.44 -0.79
C PRO A 152 15.58 1.93 -0.56
N ILE A 153 15.09 1.42 0.54
CA ILE A 153 15.18 0.00 0.91
C ILE A 153 13.77 -0.59 0.87
N ALA A 154 13.49 -1.43 -0.14
CA ALA A 154 12.27 -2.20 -0.23
C ALA A 154 12.41 -3.54 0.50
N ARG A 155 11.32 -4.02 1.12
CA ARG A 155 11.31 -5.24 1.93
C ARG A 155 10.44 -6.32 1.32
N ASN A 156 10.86 -7.58 1.49
CA ASN A 156 10.04 -8.73 1.14
C ASN A 156 8.79 -8.80 2.04
N MET A 157 7.68 -9.28 1.46
CA MET A 157 6.40 -9.35 2.15
C MET A 157 5.76 -10.72 1.96
N GLU A 158 5.02 -11.16 2.96
CA GLU A 158 4.16 -12.35 2.90
C GLU A 158 2.72 -11.94 3.16
N LEU A 159 1.82 -12.32 2.26
CA LEU A 159 0.39 -12.05 2.32
C LEU A 159 -0.38 -13.34 2.19
N SER A 160 -1.60 -13.36 2.70
CA SER A 160 -2.53 -14.48 2.53
C SER A 160 -3.89 -13.99 2.06
N THR A 161 -4.56 -14.81 1.26
CA THR A 161 -5.94 -14.59 0.88
C THR A 161 -6.66 -15.91 0.61
N TYR A 162 -7.95 -15.82 0.41
CA TYR A 162 -8.75 -16.96 -0.01
C TYR A 162 -8.95 -17.01 -1.53
N LYS A 163 -9.30 -18.19 -2.03
CA LYS A 163 -9.66 -18.41 -3.43
C LYS A 163 -10.79 -17.43 -3.83
N ASN A 164 -10.58 -16.70 -4.93
CA ASN A 164 -11.49 -15.70 -5.49
C ASN A 164 -11.70 -14.46 -4.60
N VAL A 165 -10.87 -14.22 -3.61
CA VAL A 165 -10.97 -13.07 -2.72
C VAL A 165 -9.79 -12.13 -2.94
N SER A 166 -10.07 -10.90 -3.36
CA SER A 166 -9.05 -9.84 -3.50
C SER A 166 -8.58 -9.35 -2.14
N ILE A 167 -7.33 -8.92 -2.06
CA ILE A 167 -6.76 -8.27 -0.88
C ILE A 167 -6.11 -6.95 -1.26
N THR A 168 -6.19 -6.00 -0.34
CA THR A 168 -5.42 -4.77 -0.39
C THR A 168 -4.09 -4.97 0.34
N GLY A 169 -2.98 -4.72 -0.35
CA GLY A 169 -1.64 -4.70 0.21
C GLY A 169 -1.02 -3.31 0.13
N TYR A 170 0.11 -3.14 0.80
CA TYR A 170 0.88 -1.90 0.77
C TYR A 170 2.34 -2.24 0.66
N PHE A 171 3.03 -1.68 -0.33
CA PHE A 171 4.47 -1.86 -0.46
C PHE A 171 5.18 -1.34 0.78
N ASP A 172 6.15 -2.09 1.27
CA ASP A 172 6.97 -1.75 2.43
C ASP A 172 8.37 -1.32 1.96
N ALA A 173 8.61 -0.02 2.00
CA ALA A 173 9.92 0.55 1.73
C ALA A 173 10.18 1.76 2.61
N VAL A 174 11.44 2.00 2.89
CA VAL A 174 11.91 3.16 3.66
C VAL A 174 13.02 3.87 2.91
N ASP A 175 13.06 5.16 3.07
CA ASP A 175 14.09 6.04 2.54
C ASP A 175 14.84 6.72 3.69
N ALA A 176 16.16 6.84 3.57
CA ALA A 176 17.00 7.39 4.65
C ALA A 176 16.82 8.90 4.80
N GLU A 177 16.56 9.59 3.71
CA GLU A 177 16.33 11.04 3.63
C GLU A 177 14.84 11.38 3.88
N GLY A 178 13.96 10.38 3.87
CA GLY A 178 12.52 10.55 4.06
C GLY A 178 11.80 11.00 2.80
N ASP A 179 12.36 10.70 1.63
CA ASP A 179 11.76 11.03 0.34
C ASP A 179 10.41 10.34 0.12
N VAL A 180 9.56 10.99 -0.66
CA VAL A 180 8.32 10.38 -1.13
C VAL A 180 8.67 9.30 -2.14
N LEU A 181 8.23 8.06 -1.84
CA LEU A 181 8.51 6.90 -2.67
C LEU A 181 7.40 6.62 -3.68
N THR A 182 7.82 6.20 -4.87
CA THR A 182 6.94 5.62 -5.89
C THR A 182 7.27 4.14 -6.07
N PHE A 183 6.30 3.34 -6.52
CA PHE A 183 6.43 1.89 -6.56
C PHE A 183 6.20 1.34 -7.96
N GLN A 184 7.00 0.35 -8.32
CA GLN A 184 6.96 -0.26 -9.63
C GLN A 184 7.06 -1.78 -9.53
N LEU A 185 6.17 -2.50 -10.26
CA LEU A 185 6.30 -3.95 -10.39
C LEU A 185 7.42 -4.29 -11.39
N THR A 186 8.29 -5.20 -10.99
CA THR A 186 9.35 -5.75 -11.84
C THR A 186 9.00 -7.13 -12.38
N SER A 187 8.08 -7.86 -11.73
CA SER A 187 7.45 -9.06 -12.27
C SER A 187 5.97 -9.12 -11.92
N THR A 188 5.22 -9.93 -12.66
CA THR A 188 3.78 -10.13 -12.46
C THR A 188 3.51 -11.50 -11.86
N PRO A 189 2.46 -11.65 -11.02
CA PRO A 189 2.07 -12.93 -10.47
C PRO A 189 1.51 -13.88 -11.55
N ALA A 190 1.61 -15.18 -11.31
CA ALA A 190 1.13 -16.21 -12.24
C ALA A 190 -0.32 -16.67 -11.95
N ARG A 191 -0.82 -16.42 -10.73
CA ARG A 191 -2.12 -16.91 -10.25
C ARG A 191 -3.12 -15.80 -9.96
N GLY A 192 -2.75 -14.55 -10.18
CA GLY A 192 -3.58 -13.37 -9.95
C GLY A 192 -3.11 -12.18 -10.75
N ALA A 193 -3.73 -11.04 -10.50
CA ALA A 193 -3.38 -9.74 -11.06
C ALA A 193 -3.10 -8.75 -9.93
N VAL A 194 -2.20 -7.81 -10.15
CA VAL A 194 -1.93 -6.68 -9.24
C VAL A 194 -2.37 -5.39 -9.91
N THR A 195 -3.18 -4.62 -9.21
CA THR A 195 -3.56 -3.26 -9.62
C THR A 195 -2.94 -2.28 -8.63
N LEU A 196 -2.17 -1.33 -9.13
CA LEU A 196 -1.55 -0.27 -8.34
C LEU A 196 -2.55 0.86 -8.10
N ALA A 197 -2.41 1.59 -6.99
CA ALA A 197 -3.19 2.78 -6.72
C ALA A 197 -2.92 3.88 -7.77
N GLU A 198 -3.97 4.55 -8.25
CA GLU A 198 -3.87 5.61 -9.26
C GLU A 198 -3.19 6.87 -8.72
N ASP A 199 -3.23 7.10 -7.41
CA ASP A 199 -2.61 8.24 -6.74
C ASP A 199 -1.09 8.07 -6.50
N GLY A 200 -0.51 6.93 -6.92
CA GLY A 200 0.90 6.62 -6.73
C GLY A 200 1.27 6.25 -5.28
N SER A 201 0.30 6.07 -4.40
CA SER A 201 0.54 5.60 -3.03
C SER A 201 1.13 4.19 -3.00
N SER A 202 1.56 3.74 -1.83
CA SER A 202 2.07 2.37 -1.65
C SER A 202 1.00 1.29 -1.76
N GLN A 203 -0.28 1.65 -1.91
CA GLN A 203 -1.37 0.70 -1.96
C GLN A 203 -1.41 -0.05 -3.28
N PHE A 204 -1.73 -1.34 -3.21
CA PHE A 204 -2.06 -2.18 -4.36
C PHE A 204 -3.21 -3.14 -4.01
N VAL A 205 -3.90 -3.65 -5.01
CA VAL A 205 -4.89 -4.72 -4.88
C VAL A 205 -4.38 -5.94 -5.62
N TYR A 206 -4.26 -7.07 -4.90
CA TYR A 206 -4.00 -8.36 -5.51
C TYR A 206 -5.34 -9.12 -5.66
N THR A 207 -5.66 -9.53 -6.88
CA THR A 207 -6.88 -10.29 -7.21
C THR A 207 -6.50 -11.66 -7.75
N PRO A 208 -6.75 -12.77 -7.01
CA PRO A 208 -6.53 -14.10 -7.54
C PRO A 208 -7.35 -14.35 -8.81
N TYR A 209 -6.75 -15.04 -9.79
CA TYR A 209 -7.53 -15.53 -10.92
C TYR A 209 -8.54 -16.59 -10.45
N GLU A 210 -9.65 -16.70 -11.19
CA GLU A 210 -10.76 -17.57 -10.83
C GLU A 210 -10.29 -18.98 -10.47
N ASN A 211 -10.73 -19.47 -9.31
CA ASN A 211 -10.48 -20.79 -8.76
C ASN A 211 -8.99 -21.16 -8.53
N LYS A 212 -8.05 -20.20 -8.55
CA LYS A 212 -6.65 -20.46 -8.22
C LYS A 212 -6.43 -20.58 -6.72
N THR A 213 -5.52 -21.47 -6.34
CA THR A 213 -4.99 -21.67 -4.97
C THR A 213 -3.50 -21.95 -5.02
N GLY A 214 -2.84 -21.91 -3.85
CA GLY A 214 -1.41 -22.16 -3.70
C GLY A 214 -0.60 -20.87 -3.65
N ARG A 215 0.72 -20.99 -3.69
CA ARG A 215 1.65 -19.89 -3.58
C ARG A 215 1.78 -19.14 -4.91
N ASP A 216 1.71 -17.83 -4.87
CA ASP A 216 2.01 -16.92 -5.96
C ASP A 216 3.09 -15.92 -5.54
N THR A 217 3.81 -15.35 -6.50
CA THR A 217 4.88 -14.40 -6.22
C THR A 217 4.95 -13.34 -7.30
N PHE A 218 5.29 -12.12 -6.89
CA PHE A 218 5.64 -11.02 -7.79
C PHE A 218 6.67 -10.12 -7.10
N THR A 219 7.33 -9.27 -7.86
CA THR A 219 8.43 -8.44 -7.36
C THR A 219 8.19 -6.97 -7.66
N TYR A 220 8.80 -6.10 -6.85
CA TYR A 220 8.69 -4.66 -6.96
C TYR A 220 9.99 -3.96 -6.56
N VAL A 221 10.10 -2.71 -6.99
CA VAL A 221 11.11 -1.76 -6.53
C VAL A 221 10.42 -0.49 -6.06
N ALA A 222 11.07 0.21 -5.14
CA ALA A 222 10.72 1.56 -4.74
C ALA A 222 11.70 2.54 -5.40
N ALA A 223 11.22 3.70 -5.82
CA ALA A 223 12.04 4.79 -6.35
C ALA A 223 11.78 6.07 -5.54
N ASP A 224 12.85 6.80 -5.25
CA ASP A 224 12.81 8.10 -4.58
C ASP A 224 12.58 9.26 -5.57
N THR A 225 12.54 10.48 -5.05
CA THR A 225 12.35 11.71 -5.86
C THR A 225 13.58 12.08 -6.67
N ALA A 226 14.75 11.54 -6.36
CA ALA A 226 16.01 11.74 -7.07
C ALA A 226 16.31 10.62 -8.10
N GLY A 227 15.39 9.69 -8.29
CA GLY A 227 15.45 8.62 -9.28
C GLY A 227 16.33 7.44 -8.90
N ASN A 228 16.79 7.32 -7.63
CA ASN A 228 17.39 6.09 -7.16
C ASN A 228 16.31 5.03 -6.97
N THR A 229 16.65 3.79 -7.25
CA THR A 229 15.75 2.64 -7.08
C THR A 229 16.31 1.67 -6.05
N SER A 230 15.42 1.08 -5.26
CA SER A 230 15.78 0.00 -4.34
C SER A 230 16.24 -1.26 -5.08
N PRO A 231 16.97 -2.15 -4.43
CA PRO A 231 17.00 -3.55 -4.83
C PRO A 231 15.57 -4.11 -4.94
N GLU A 232 15.42 -5.12 -5.81
CA GLU A 232 14.14 -5.83 -6.01
C GLU A 232 13.70 -6.53 -4.74
N ALA A 233 12.43 -6.37 -4.35
CA ALA A 233 11.81 -7.05 -3.24
C ALA A 233 10.69 -7.96 -3.72
N THR A 234 10.50 -9.09 -3.02
CA THR A 234 9.53 -10.12 -3.39
C THR A 234 8.31 -10.07 -2.48
N ILE A 235 7.13 -10.10 -3.08
CA ILE A 235 5.86 -10.33 -2.39
C ILE A 235 5.41 -11.75 -2.69
N THR A 236 5.18 -12.52 -1.62
CA THR A 236 4.60 -13.85 -1.68
C THR A 236 3.14 -13.79 -1.24
N VAL A 237 2.23 -14.36 -2.02
CA VAL A 237 0.82 -14.47 -1.67
C VAL A 237 0.44 -15.94 -1.54
N GLN A 238 -0.03 -16.34 -0.36
CA GLN A 238 -0.59 -17.67 -0.13
C GLN A 238 -2.10 -17.63 -0.36
N ILE A 239 -2.58 -18.33 -1.38
CA ILE A 239 -4.01 -18.42 -1.71
C ILE A 239 -4.54 -19.75 -1.18
N THR A 240 -5.44 -19.72 -0.20
CA THR A 240 -6.04 -20.91 0.41
C THR A 240 -7.49 -21.08 0.00
N LYS A 241 -8.01 -22.29 0.14
CA LYS A 241 -9.44 -22.52 0.07
C LYS A 241 -10.02 -22.22 1.45
N PRO A 242 -11.16 -21.47 1.56
CA PRO A 242 -11.82 -21.30 2.84
C PRO A 242 -12.27 -22.66 3.41
N ASP A 243 -12.15 -22.82 4.72
CA ASP A 243 -12.69 -23.99 5.43
C ASP A 243 -14.19 -23.86 5.72
N THR A 244 -14.72 -22.62 5.67
CA THR A 244 -16.16 -22.36 5.77
C THR A 244 -16.88 -22.50 4.42
N GLN A 245 -18.20 -22.78 4.48
CA GLN A 245 -19.09 -22.70 3.32
C GLN A 245 -19.75 -21.32 3.18
N VAL A 246 -19.46 -20.39 4.07
CA VAL A 246 -20.01 -19.03 4.03
C VAL A 246 -19.37 -18.27 2.87
N THR A 247 -20.23 -17.70 2.03
CA THR A 247 -19.86 -16.78 0.96
C THR A 247 -20.74 -15.54 1.07
N TYR A 248 -20.11 -14.37 0.97
CA TYR A 248 -20.83 -13.11 1.11
C TYR A 248 -21.18 -12.52 -0.25
N ALA A 249 -22.45 -12.17 -0.45
CA ALA A 249 -22.93 -11.59 -1.70
C ALA A 249 -22.64 -10.08 -1.82
N ASP A 250 -22.38 -9.43 -0.70
CA ASP A 250 -22.20 -7.98 -0.56
C ASP A 250 -20.74 -7.54 -0.39
N LEU A 251 -19.76 -8.47 -0.43
CA LEU A 251 -18.35 -8.16 -0.21
C LEU A 251 -17.46 -8.30 -1.46
N GLU A 252 -18.04 -8.39 -2.66
CA GLU A 252 -17.22 -8.48 -3.88
C GLU A 252 -16.39 -7.21 -4.05
N GLY A 253 -15.05 -7.37 -4.09
CA GLY A 253 -14.10 -6.25 -4.19
C GLY A 253 -13.87 -5.47 -2.90
N SER A 254 -14.54 -5.82 -1.80
CA SER A 254 -14.34 -5.18 -0.51
C SER A 254 -13.00 -5.56 0.12
N PRO A 255 -12.27 -4.62 0.74
CA PRO A 255 -11.08 -4.92 1.54
C PRO A 255 -11.40 -5.74 2.80
N ALA A 256 -12.65 -5.74 3.28
CA ALA A 256 -13.09 -6.52 4.43
C ALA A 256 -13.40 -7.99 4.09
N HIS A 257 -13.44 -8.37 2.80
CA HIS A 257 -13.91 -9.70 2.37
C HIS A 257 -13.08 -10.84 3.00
N LYS A 258 -11.74 -10.75 2.95
CA LYS A 258 -10.85 -11.74 3.58
C LYS A 258 -11.15 -11.87 5.08
N ALA A 259 -11.22 -10.74 5.76
CA ALA A 259 -11.46 -10.70 7.21
C ALA A 259 -12.83 -11.29 7.58
N ALA A 260 -13.87 -10.97 6.82
CA ALA A 260 -15.21 -11.53 7.04
C ALA A 260 -15.24 -13.07 6.93
N ILE A 261 -14.56 -13.65 5.94
CA ILE A 261 -14.41 -15.10 5.81
C ILE A 261 -13.66 -15.67 7.01
N ARG A 262 -12.57 -15.04 7.42
CA ARG A 262 -11.80 -15.47 8.58
C ARG A 262 -12.64 -15.48 9.86
N LEU A 263 -13.42 -14.42 10.12
CA LEU A 263 -14.31 -14.39 11.27
C LEU A 263 -15.36 -15.52 11.24
N ALA A 264 -15.84 -15.90 10.05
CA ALA A 264 -16.78 -17.03 9.90
C ALA A 264 -16.08 -18.38 10.13
N GLU A 265 -14.83 -18.56 9.70
CA GLU A 265 -14.02 -19.77 9.98
C GLU A 265 -13.75 -19.95 11.47
N GLU A 266 -13.41 -18.88 12.18
CA GLU A 266 -13.17 -18.89 13.61
C GLU A 266 -14.48 -18.95 14.43
N GLY A 267 -15.65 -18.92 13.78
CA GLY A 267 -16.94 -18.94 14.44
C GLY A 267 -17.28 -17.67 15.21
N LEU A 268 -16.58 -16.59 14.94
CA LEU A 268 -16.75 -15.31 15.63
C LEU A 268 -17.95 -14.52 15.11
N TYR A 269 -18.10 -14.46 13.79
CA TYR A 269 -19.20 -13.75 13.15
C TYR A 269 -19.50 -14.30 11.76
N VAL A 270 -20.78 -14.53 11.45
CA VAL A 270 -21.22 -15.12 10.18
C VAL A 270 -22.07 -14.16 9.34
N GLY A 271 -22.49 -13.02 9.91
CA GLY A 271 -23.41 -12.12 9.23
C GLY A 271 -24.86 -12.57 9.28
N ARG A 272 -25.70 -11.96 8.44
CA ARG A 272 -27.13 -12.21 8.34
C ARG A 272 -27.45 -13.03 7.09
N GLN A 273 -28.30 -14.04 7.22
CA GLN A 273 -28.78 -14.81 6.08
C GLN A 273 -30.11 -14.26 5.57
N VAL A 274 -30.18 -13.95 4.28
CA VAL A 274 -31.38 -13.47 3.58
C VAL A 274 -31.52 -14.27 2.30
N ASP A 275 -32.66 -14.90 2.10
CA ASP A 275 -32.97 -15.72 0.92
C ASP A 275 -31.88 -16.77 0.56
N GLY A 276 -31.25 -17.33 1.59
CA GLY A 276 -30.19 -18.33 1.44
C GLY A 276 -28.78 -17.75 1.16
N GLN A 277 -28.64 -16.45 1.04
CA GLN A 277 -27.34 -15.77 0.88
C GLN A 277 -26.92 -15.15 2.20
N TYR A 278 -25.61 -15.13 2.46
CA TYR A 278 -25.03 -14.41 3.58
C TYR A 278 -24.70 -12.98 3.16
N LEU A 279 -25.04 -12.03 4.03
CA LEU A 279 -24.70 -10.62 3.95
C LEU A 279 -23.85 -10.25 5.18
N PHE A 280 -22.74 -9.62 4.97
CA PHE A 280 -21.86 -9.16 6.04
C PHE A 280 -22.27 -7.79 6.55
N GLU A 281 -22.73 -6.93 5.65
CA GLU A 281 -23.16 -5.55 5.93
C GLU A 281 -21.99 -4.69 6.46
N GLU A 282 -20.87 -4.65 5.71
CA GLU A 282 -19.59 -4.04 6.14
C GLU A 282 -19.71 -2.59 6.58
N ASP A 283 -20.63 -1.80 5.98
CA ASP A 283 -20.83 -0.37 6.30
C ASP A 283 -21.66 -0.14 7.57
N ARG A 284 -22.20 -1.21 8.16
CA ARG A 284 -23.01 -1.09 9.38
C ARG A 284 -22.12 -0.63 10.55
N PRO A 285 -22.53 0.42 11.30
CA PRO A 285 -21.82 0.79 12.52
C PRO A 285 -21.78 -0.38 13.51
N VAL A 286 -20.64 -0.61 14.14
CA VAL A 286 -20.47 -1.63 15.17
C VAL A 286 -20.61 -0.99 16.57
N SER A 287 -21.45 -1.60 17.42
CA SER A 287 -21.62 -1.12 18.78
C SER A 287 -20.49 -1.57 19.69
N ARG A 288 -20.36 -0.89 20.83
CA ARG A 288 -19.28 -1.12 21.78
C ARG A 288 -19.36 -2.50 22.45
N ASP A 289 -20.57 -3.00 22.73
CA ASP A 289 -20.79 -4.35 23.24
C ASP A 289 -20.51 -5.43 22.20
N GLU A 290 -20.93 -5.20 20.95
CA GLU A 290 -20.68 -6.11 19.85
C GLU A 290 -19.18 -6.23 19.55
N PHE A 291 -18.49 -5.11 19.41
CA PHE A 291 -17.03 -5.13 19.22
C PHE A 291 -16.31 -5.82 20.35
N LEU A 292 -16.65 -5.49 21.62
CA LEU A 292 -15.99 -6.09 22.78
C LEU A 292 -16.20 -7.60 22.83
N ALA A 293 -17.40 -8.09 22.54
CA ALA A 293 -17.66 -9.53 22.50
C ALA A 293 -16.81 -10.26 21.46
N LEU A 294 -16.70 -9.67 20.24
CA LEU A 294 -15.85 -10.21 19.18
C LEU A 294 -14.36 -10.16 19.56
N ALA A 295 -13.90 -9.06 20.18
CA ALA A 295 -12.51 -8.91 20.59
C ALA A 295 -12.13 -9.87 21.73
N VAL A 296 -13.03 -10.11 22.69
CA VAL A 296 -12.87 -11.10 23.78
C VAL A 296 -12.71 -12.50 23.17
N ALA A 297 -13.55 -12.86 22.21
CA ALA A 297 -13.49 -14.15 21.54
C ALA A 297 -12.22 -14.28 20.66
N ALA A 298 -11.85 -13.25 19.90
CA ALA A 298 -10.62 -13.24 19.09
C ALA A 298 -9.33 -13.33 19.95
N ALA A 299 -9.37 -12.80 21.17
CA ALA A 299 -8.28 -12.93 22.13
C ALA A 299 -8.31 -14.27 22.93
N GLU A 300 -9.18 -15.21 22.53
CA GLU A 300 -9.38 -16.51 23.21
C GLU A 300 -9.73 -16.39 24.71
N LEU A 301 -10.25 -15.24 25.14
CA LEU A 301 -10.69 -15.05 26.49
C LEU A 301 -12.13 -15.58 26.65
N SER A 302 -12.33 -16.54 27.54
CA SER A 302 -13.66 -17.09 27.80
C SER A 302 -14.57 -16.07 28.51
N PRO A 303 -15.78 -15.81 27.98
CA PRO A 303 -16.78 -15.04 28.71
C PRO A 303 -17.07 -15.66 30.07
N LEU A 304 -17.36 -14.84 31.09
CA LEU A 304 -17.77 -15.37 32.39
C LEU A 304 -19.22 -15.90 32.34
N GLU A 305 -19.43 -17.07 32.90
CA GLU A 305 -20.75 -17.71 32.92
C GLU A 305 -21.64 -17.08 34.02
N ASP A 306 -22.96 -17.14 33.82
CA ASP A 306 -24.00 -16.74 34.82
C ASP A 306 -23.88 -15.29 35.33
N VAL A 307 -23.29 -14.39 34.53
CA VAL A 307 -23.18 -12.98 34.92
C VAL A 307 -24.54 -12.29 34.76
N THR A 308 -25.10 -11.90 35.93
CA THR A 308 -26.36 -11.12 35.95
C THR A 308 -26.10 -9.63 36.08
N ILE A 309 -24.98 -9.22 36.70
CA ILE A 309 -24.58 -7.82 36.95
C ILE A 309 -23.10 -7.67 36.63
N THR A 310 -22.75 -6.66 35.83
CA THR A 310 -21.37 -6.39 35.41
C THR A 310 -20.62 -5.42 36.32
N GLY A 311 -21.34 -4.64 37.13
CA GLY A 311 -20.80 -3.60 37.98
C GLY A 311 -20.72 -2.20 37.37
N PHE A 312 -21.10 -2.03 36.12
CA PHE A 312 -21.28 -0.71 35.49
C PHE A 312 -22.60 -0.07 35.94
N PHE A 313 -22.63 1.25 36.01
CA PHE A 313 -23.82 1.97 36.46
C PHE A 313 -25.00 1.83 35.46
N ASP A 314 -24.70 1.66 34.16
CA ASP A 314 -25.65 1.40 33.11
C ASP A 314 -25.87 -0.10 32.82
N ASP A 315 -25.65 -0.96 33.79
CA ASP A 315 -25.74 -2.42 33.66
C ASP A 315 -27.06 -2.92 33.04
N GLN A 316 -28.16 -2.20 33.27
CA GLN A 316 -29.47 -2.55 32.69
C GLN A 316 -29.52 -2.36 31.16
N ALA A 317 -28.69 -1.48 30.62
CA ALA A 317 -28.58 -1.28 29.19
C ALA A 317 -27.69 -2.35 28.52
N ILE A 318 -26.85 -3.07 29.29
CA ILE A 318 -25.99 -4.12 28.76
C ILE A 318 -26.83 -5.37 28.46
N PRO A 319 -26.90 -5.82 27.20
CA PRO A 319 -27.65 -7.02 26.84
C PRO A 319 -27.14 -8.26 27.57
N THR A 320 -28.01 -9.18 27.91
CA THR A 320 -27.66 -10.41 28.63
C THR A 320 -26.54 -11.20 27.95
N TRP A 321 -26.60 -11.27 26.60
CA TRP A 321 -25.59 -11.98 25.81
C TRP A 321 -24.18 -11.37 25.93
N ALA A 322 -24.08 -10.05 26.14
CA ALA A 322 -22.80 -9.35 26.23
C ALA A 322 -22.21 -9.34 27.65
N LYS A 323 -23.03 -9.54 28.72
CA LYS A 323 -22.60 -9.41 30.11
C LYS A 323 -21.41 -10.29 30.47
N GLY A 324 -21.37 -11.51 29.97
CA GLY A 324 -20.24 -12.42 30.17
C GLY A 324 -18.92 -11.90 29.63
N SER A 325 -18.94 -11.38 28.40
CA SER A 325 -17.74 -10.79 27.75
C SER A 325 -17.33 -9.48 28.42
N VAL A 326 -18.30 -8.61 28.77
CA VAL A 326 -18.04 -7.35 29.50
C VAL A 326 -17.39 -7.64 30.86
N ALA A 327 -17.90 -8.60 31.61
CA ALA A 327 -17.34 -8.98 32.92
C ALA A 327 -15.94 -9.62 32.80
N ALA A 328 -15.72 -10.47 31.77
CA ALA A 328 -14.41 -11.05 31.51
C ALA A 328 -13.37 -9.98 31.15
N ALA A 329 -13.71 -9.04 30.25
CA ALA A 329 -12.85 -7.93 29.89
C ALA A 329 -12.56 -6.97 31.04
N LEU A 330 -13.57 -6.70 31.90
CA LEU A 330 -13.39 -5.90 33.13
C LEU A 330 -12.44 -6.59 34.10
N LYS A 331 -12.62 -7.89 34.34
CA LYS A 331 -11.75 -8.70 35.20
C LYS A 331 -10.32 -8.78 34.68
N ALA A 332 -10.14 -8.85 33.37
CA ALA A 332 -8.82 -8.82 32.71
C ALA A 332 -8.19 -7.42 32.70
N GLY A 333 -8.91 -6.37 33.12
CA GLY A 333 -8.43 -4.99 33.09
C GLY A 333 -8.42 -4.38 31.66
N ALA A 334 -9.04 -5.05 30.70
CA ALA A 334 -9.09 -4.60 29.31
C ALA A 334 -10.02 -3.39 29.12
N ILE A 335 -11.02 -3.24 29.94
CA ILE A 335 -11.93 -2.10 29.96
C ILE A 335 -12.08 -1.55 31.40
N ARG A 336 -12.44 -0.26 31.51
CA ARG A 336 -12.68 0.41 32.82
C ARG A 336 -13.98 1.22 32.83
N GLY A 337 -14.65 1.35 31.68
CA GLY A 337 -15.79 2.26 31.48
C GLY A 337 -15.37 3.73 31.32
N CYS A 338 -16.35 4.55 31.04
CA CYS A 338 -16.22 6.00 30.98
C CYS A 338 -17.01 6.63 32.12
N PRO A 339 -16.58 7.75 32.71
CA PRO A 339 -17.41 8.45 33.68
C PRO A 339 -18.62 9.08 32.98
N ASP A 340 -19.80 8.96 33.57
CA ASP A 340 -20.99 9.74 33.19
C ASP A 340 -20.95 11.16 33.81
N GLU A 341 -22.02 11.92 33.65
CA GLU A 341 -22.12 13.27 34.22
C GLU A 341 -22.01 13.30 35.76
N SER A 342 -22.31 12.19 36.45
CA SER A 342 -22.18 12.03 37.88
C SER A 342 -20.81 11.53 38.34
N GLY A 343 -19.95 11.14 37.35
CA GLY A 343 -18.67 10.49 37.59
C GLY A 343 -18.75 8.97 37.77
N ALA A 344 -19.92 8.36 37.60
CA ALA A 344 -20.11 6.92 37.74
C ALA A 344 -19.58 6.20 36.46
N PRO A 345 -18.93 5.02 36.60
CA PRO A 345 -18.43 4.28 35.47
C PRO A 345 -19.60 3.64 34.70
N VAL A 346 -19.74 4.02 33.39
CA VAL A 346 -20.71 3.45 32.47
C VAL A 346 -19.99 2.74 31.31
N PHE A 347 -20.62 1.71 30.76
CA PHE A 347 -20.08 0.96 29.64
C PHE A 347 -20.52 1.50 28.27
N GLN A 348 -21.76 2.01 28.18
CA GLN A 348 -22.39 2.53 26.95
C GLN A 348 -22.46 1.48 25.83
N PRO A 349 -23.19 0.36 26.01
CA PRO A 349 -23.14 -0.80 25.11
C PRO A 349 -23.52 -0.46 23.68
N GLU A 350 -24.61 0.26 23.43
CA GLU A 350 -25.17 0.56 22.13
C GLU A 350 -24.44 1.66 21.36
N ARG A 351 -23.54 2.39 22.03
CA ARG A 351 -22.78 3.46 21.36
C ARG A 351 -21.82 2.87 20.34
N THR A 352 -21.76 3.44 19.15
CA THR A 352 -20.77 3.06 18.14
C THR A 352 -19.35 3.21 18.72
N VAL A 353 -18.53 2.18 18.60
CA VAL A 353 -17.14 2.21 19.07
C VAL A 353 -16.28 3.01 18.09
N THR A 354 -15.31 3.77 18.61
CA THR A 354 -14.30 4.42 17.79
C THR A 354 -13.07 3.52 17.59
N LEU A 355 -12.29 3.77 16.55
CA LEU A 355 -11.05 3.03 16.32
C LEU A 355 -10.10 3.13 17.51
N GLY A 356 -9.97 4.32 18.15
CA GLY A 356 -9.14 4.48 19.34
C GLY A 356 -9.60 3.64 20.52
N GLU A 357 -10.91 3.55 20.75
CA GLU A 357 -11.48 2.70 21.82
C GLU A 357 -11.24 1.22 21.53
N ALA A 358 -11.50 0.79 20.32
CA ALA A 358 -11.27 -0.58 19.86
C ALA A 358 -9.79 -0.96 20.00
N THR A 359 -8.89 -0.07 19.60
CA THR A 359 -7.44 -0.20 19.74
C THR A 359 -7.02 -0.44 21.19
N VAL A 360 -7.53 0.37 22.14
CA VAL A 360 -7.20 0.22 23.57
C VAL A 360 -7.76 -1.09 24.12
N MET A 361 -9.01 -1.43 23.80
CA MET A 361 -9.60 -2.71 24.23
C MET A 361 -8.77 -3.90 23.76
N LEU A 362 -8.43 -3.91 22.47
CA LEU A 362 -7.70 -5.02 21.86
C LEU A 362 -6.26 -5.10 22.36
N ASN A 363 -5.55 -3.97 22.49
CA ASN A 363 -4.22 -3.92 23.10
C ASN A 363 -4.19 -4.55 24.48
N ASN A 364 -5.17 -4.22 25.32
CA ASN A 364 -5.24 -4.71 26.69
C ASN A 364 -5.63 -6.21 26.74
N LEU A 365 -6.58 -6.64 25.91
CA LEU A 365 -6.96 -8.06 25.77
C LEU A 365 -5.78 -8.91 25.32
N LEU A 366 -5.02 -8.44 24.34
CA LEU A 366 -3.85 -9.12 23.80
C LEU A 366 -2.60 -8.98 24.66
N SER A 367 -2.64 -8.16 25.72
CA SER A 367 -1.50 -7.91 26.63
C SER A 367 -0.21 -7.56 25.86
N ILE A 368 -0.30 -6.64 24.90
CA ILE A 368 0.85 -6.25 24.08
C ILE A 368 1.76 -5.33 24.90
N SER A 369 3.06 -5.60 24.88
CA SER A 369 4.06 -4.79 25.59
C SER A 369 4.24 -3.43 24.91
N ASP A 370 4.51 -2.41 25.73
CA ASP A 370 4.74 -1.05 25.22
C ASP A 370 5.99 -0.96 24.36
N VAL A 371 5.83 -0.28 23.23
CA VAL A 371 6.89 0.09 22.30
C VAL A 371 7.08 1.61 22.30
N PRO A 372 8.22 2.13 21.73
CA PRO A 372 8.40 3.57 21.58
C PRO A 372 7.32 4.17 20.68
N ALA A 373 6.35 4.87 21.26
CA ALA A 373 5.19 5.41 20.54
C ALA A 373 5.59 6.38 19.42
N GLN A 374 6.68 7.13 19.59
CA GLN A 374 7.19 8.07 18.59
C GLN A 374 7.63 7.39 17.28
N VAL A 375 7.93 6.09 17.31
CA VAL A 375 8.36 5.32 16.13
C VAL A 375 7.14 4.77 15.38
N PHE A 376 6.15 4.24 16.09
CA PHE A 376 5.02 3.51 15.52
C PHE A 376 3.72 4.31 15.45
N ALA A 377 3.64 5.42 16.17
CA ALA A 377 2.52 6.36 16.15
C ALA A 377 3.03 7.80 16.29
N PRO A 378 3.83 8.32 15.33
CA PRO A 378 4.53 9.59 15.47
C PRO A 378 3.59 10.78 15.68
N ASP A 379 2.41 10.76 15.07
CA ASP A 379 1.45 11.86 15.12
C ASP A 379 0.54 11.85 16.35
N SER A 380 0.32 10.69 16.97
CA SER A 380 -0.57 10.56 18.12
C SER A 380 0.15 10.17 19.42
N GLY A 381 1.21 9.42 19.34
CA GLY A 381 2.12 9.04 20.43
C GLY A 381 1.62 9.32 21.85
N SER A 382 2.29 10.22 22.53
CA SER A 382 1.89 10.67 23.90
C SER A 382 0.79 11.75 23.88
N ALA A 383 0.42 12.31 22.74
CA ALA A 383 -0.55 13.39 22.63
C ALA A 383 -2.01 12.92 22.58
N HIS A 384 -2.24 11.66 22.16
CA HIS A 384 -3.57 11.07 22.10
C HIS A 384 -3.72 9.95 23.15
N TRP A 385 -4.87 9.88 23.82
CA TRP A 385 -5.10 8.91 24.91
C TRP A 385 -4.99 7.43 24.45
N ALA A 386 -5.27 7.13 23.17
CA ALA A 386 -5.09 5.81 22.57
C ALA A 386 -3.72 5.64 21.88
N GLY A 387 -2.84 6.65 21.89
CA GLY A 387 -1.62 6.68 21.10
C GLY A 387 -0.65 5.55 21.43
N GLN A 388 -0.48 5.20 22.71
CA GLN A 388 0.38 4.08 23.09
C GLN A 388 -0.18 2.73 22.62
N ALA A 389 -1.48 2.51 22.78
CA ALA A 389 -2.12 1.28 22.30
C ALA A 389 -2.06 1.18 20.77
N ALA A 390 -2.24 2.29 20.07
CA ALA A 390 -2.10 2.35 18.62
C ALA A 390 -0.66 2.02 18.17
N ALA A 391 0.35 2.54 18.85
CA ALA A 391 1.75 2.21 18.59
C ALA A 391 2.05 0.71 18.79
N ASN A 392 1.52 0.14 19.87
CA ASN A 392 1.70 -1.28 20.19
C ASN A 392 1.07 -2.19 19.12
N LEU A 393 -0.16 -1.89 18.69
CA LEU A 393 -0.84 -2.63 17.63
C LEU A 393 -0.16 -2.44 16.26
N ALA A 394 0.35 -1.24 15.97
CA ALA A 394 1.10 -0.99 14.73
C ALA A 394 2.43 -1.77 14.71
N ALA A 395 3.18 -1.76 15.81
CA ALA A 395 4.40 -2.53 15.95
C ALA A 395 4.19 -4.05 15.83
N SER A 396 2.99 -4.52 16.22
CA SER A 396 2.60 -5.93 16.14
C SER A 396 1.98 -6.30 14.79
N GLY A 397 1.84 -5.37 13.86
CA GLY A 397 1.25 -5.60 12.55
C GLY A 397 -0.28 -5.71 12.53
N VAL A 398 -0.96 -5.47 13.65
CA VAL A 398 -2.44 -5.54 13.76
C VAL A 398 -3.11 -4.38 13.05
N ILE A 399 -2.52 -3.18 13.14
CA ILE A 399 -2.96 -1.99 12.38
C ILE A 399 -1.77 -1.39 11.63
N ARG A 400 -2.08 -0.53 10.66
CA ARG A 400 -1.05 0.23 9.94
C ARG A 400 -0.67 1.49 10.71
N THR A 401 0.57 1.94 10.57
CA THR A 401 1.02 3.22 11.15
C THR A 401 0.16 4.40 10.66
N ALA A 402 -0.27 4.41 9.40
CA ALA A 402 -1.18 5.42 8.87
C ALA A 402 -2.55 5.48 9.61
N SER A 403 -2.98 4.41 10.27
CA SER A 403 -4.20 4.35 11.07
C SER A 403 -4.02 4.88 12.50
N THR A 404 -2.81 5.25 12.89
CA THR A 404 -2.53 5.72 14.25
C THR A 404 -2.72 7.23 14.42
N VAL A 405 -2.99 7.99 13.37
CA VAL A 405 -3.19 9.44 13.45
C VAL A 405 -4.44 9.80 14.26
N PRO A 406 -4.44 10.92 15.01
CA PRO A 406 -5.57 11.29 15.89
C PRO A 406 -6.93 11.33 15.19
N SER A 407 -6.97 11.79 13.94
CA SER A 407 -8.21 11.85 13.15
C SER A 407 -8.76 10.45 12.82
N ALA A 408 -7.91 9.47 12.55
CA ALA A 408 -8.32 8.09 12.33
C ALA A 408 -8.81 7.44 13.64
N LEU A 409 -8.08 7.63 14.74
CA LEU A 409 -8.45 7.09 16.05
C LEU A 409 -9.80 7.63 16.59
N ALA A 410 -10.21 8.82 16.15
CA ALA A 410 -11.49 9.42 16.51
C ALA A 410 -12.68 8.93 15.68
N GLN A 411 -12.44 8.23 14.58
CA GLN A 411 -13.50 7.75 13.68
C GLN A 411 -14.31 6.61 14.31
N SER A 412 -15.62 6.67 14.10
CA SER A 412 -16.53 5.56 14.40
C SER A 412 -16.27 4.40 13.45
N MET A 413 -16.26 3.19 13.98
CA MET A 413 -15.97 2.00 13.20
C MET A 413 -17.23 1.40 12.58
N THR A 414 -17.07 0.88 11.38
CA THR A 414 -18.01 -0.02 10.73
C THR A 414 -17.68 -1.48 11.08
N LEU A 415 -18.58 -2.39 10.71
CA LEU A 415 -18.35 -3.82 10.87
C LEU A 415 -17.17 -4.31 10.02
N GLY A 416 -16.98 -3.72 8.82
CA GLY A 416 -15.84 -3.99 7.96
C GLY A 416 -14.50 -3.58 8.61
N ASP A 417 -14.46 -2.40 9.24
CA ASP A 417 -13.29 -1.93 9.98
C ASP A 417 -12.97 -2.87 11.17
N ALA A 418 -14.01 -3.27 11.92
CA ALA A 418 -13.86 -4.18 13.03
C ALA A 418 -13.35 -5.55 12.58
N ALA A 419 -13.85 -6.07 11.46
CA ALA A 419 -13.38 -7.34 10.90
C ALA A 419 -11.89 -7.29 10.54
N GLN A 420 -11.45 -6.24 9.85
CA GLN A 420 -10.04 -6.08 9.49
C GLN A 420 -9.14 -5.95 10.71
N LEU A 421 -9.56 -5.21 11.74
CA LEU A 421 -8.83 -5.10 13.00
C LEU A 421 -8.71 -6.45 13.72
N LEU A 422 -9.80 -7.23 13.74
CA LEU A 422 -9.83 -8.56 14.37
C LEU A 422 -9.02 -9.59 13.56
N ASP A 423 -9.02 -9.53 12.21
CA ASP A 423 -8.18 -10.39 11.37
C ASP A 423 -6.70 -10.20 11.72
N GLY A 424 -6.23 -8.95 11.85
CA GLY A 424 -4.87 -8.66 12.32
C GLY A 424 -4.57 -9.20 13.73
N ALA A 425 -5.56 -9.15 14.63
CA ALA A 425 -5.43 -9.73 15.97
C ALA A 425 -5.30 -11.26 15.93
N LEU A 426 -6.10 -11.93 15.10
CA LEU A 426 -6.02 -13.37 14.89
C LEU A 426 -4.68 -13.80 14.29
N ASP A 427 -4.13 -13.05 13.34
CA ASP A 427 -2.80 -13.30 12.78
C ASP A 427 -1.71 -13.17 13.89
N LEU A 428 -1.81 -12.17 14.76
CA LEU A 428 -0.88 -12.02 15.89
C LEU A 428 -0.99 -13.20 16.88
N MET A 429 -2.23 -13.64 17.19
CA MET A 429 -2.45 -14.79 18.07
C MET A 429 -1.87 -16.07 17.47
N ALA A 430 -2.12 -16.35 16.20
CA ALA A 430 -1.54 -17.49 15.48
C ALA A 430 0.00 -17.48 15.52
N ALA A 431 0.61 -16.32 15.25
CA ALA A 431 2.07 -16.17 15.29
C ALA A 431 2.66 -16.38 16.71
N ARG A 432 1.91 -16.06 17.77
CA ARG A 432 2.31 -16.34 19.16
C ARG A 432 2.22 -17.83 19.49
N GLN A 433 1.18 -18.52 19.02
CA GLN A 433 1.02 -19.96 19.20
C GLN A 433 2.16 -20.73 18.53
N GLU A 434 2.50 -20.39 17.30
CA GLU A 434 3.65 -21.01 16.58
C GLU A 434 4.99 -20.84 17.32
N LYS A 435 5.19 -19.71 17.99
CA LYS A 435 6.42 -19.42 18.75
C LYS A 435 6.39 -19.96 20.18
N GLY A 436 5.31 -20.57 20.62
CA GLY A 436 5.16 -21.08 22.02
C GLY A 436 5.23 -19.99 23.07
N LEU A 437 4.71 -18.80 22.77
CA LEU A 437 4.76 -17.59 23.63
C LEU A 437 3.48 -17.40 24.45
N PHE A 438 2.89 -18.48 24.99
CA PHE A 438 1.72 -18.45 25.91
C PHE A 438 2.08 -18.96 27.27
#